data_cc4ae7121f5f039841eea1f87a839395
#
_entry.id   cc4ae7121f5f039841eea1f87a839395
#
_cell.length_a   1.000
_cell.length_b   1.000
_cell.length_c   1.000
_cell.angle_alpha   90.00
_cell.angle_beta   90.00
_cell.angle_gamma   90.00
#
_symmetry.space_group_name_H-M   'P 1'
#
loop_
_entity.id
_entity.type
_entity.pdbx_description
1 polymer ?
#
loop_
_entity_poly.entity_id
_entity_poly.type
_entity_poly.pdbx_seq_one_letter_code
_entity_poly.pdbx_strand_id
1 'polypeptide(L)'
;MTSDDIDRLMLFDGIVRNRLKIASTITNARCFIAIQKEFGSFYNYTLSFFPEQKPIVNNFKSLKEIPVTTPESDAMSKDMKKRGFKFFGSTICYAHMQATGFVNDHLVGVFVGKRLLLIVGLGVFEMITTSVKRSSDPDRNYVLTVLTRKTRIYRL
;
A
#
# COMPACT_ATOMS: atom_id res chain seq x y z
N MET A 1 12.08 6.53 -19.70
CA MET A 1 13.30 6.51 -18.90
C MET A 1 14.31 5.67 -19.67
N THR A 2 15.44 6.27 -20.04
CA THR A 2 16.50 5.73 -20.89
C THR A 2 17.72 5.34 -20.04
N SER A 3 18.80 4.83 -20.68
CA SER A 3 20.11 4.64 -20.04
C SER A 3 20.64 5.92 -19.42
N ASP A 4 20.51 7.03 -20.16
CA ASP A 4 21.01 8.36 -19.76
C ASP A 4 20.32 8.88 -18.50
N ASP A 5 19.02 8.57 -18.32
CA ASP A 5 18.31 8.87 -17.09
C ASP A 5 18.87 8.10 -15.90
N ILE A 6 19.27 6.85 -16.10
CA ILE A 6 19.90 6.04 -15.04
C ILE A 6 21.25 6.66 -14.67
N ASP A 7 22.07 7.03 -15.66
CA ASP A 7 23.37 7.64 -15.42
C ASP A 7 23.25 9.00 -14.70
N ARG A 8 22.29 9.81 -15.11
CA ARG A 8 21.97 11.07 -14.42
C ARG A 8 21.53 10.86 -12.96
N LEU A 9 20.68 9.85 -12.70
CA LEU A 9 20.24 9.51 -11.35
C LEU A 9 21.38 8.95 -10.48
N MET A 10 22.34 8.26 -11.08
CA MET A 10 23.53 7.79 -10.36
C MET A 10 24.43 8.93 -9.86
N LEU A 11 24.32 10.12 -10.44
CA LEU A 11 25.05 11.32 -10.02
C LEU A 11 24.24 12.18 -9.03
N PHE A 12 22.96 11.89 -8.81
CA PHE A 12 22.10 12.69 -7.97
C PHE A 12 22.27 12.35 -6.48
N ASP A 13 22.56 13.34 -5.66
CA ASP A 13 22.89 13.16 -4.23
C ASP A 13 21.66 12.86 -3.34
N GLY A 14 20.45 13.21 -3.81
CA GLY A 14 19.21 13.06 -3.06
C GLY A 14 18.65 11.64 -2.98
N ILE A 15 19.33 10.63 -3.55
CA ILE A 15 18.87 9.24 -3.54
C ILE A 15 19.99 8.25 -3.20
N VAL A 16 19.59 7.06 -2.76
CA VAL A 16 20.53 5.93 -2.65
C VAL A 16 20.98 5.51 -4.06
N ARG A 17 22.22 5.77 -4.40
CA ARG A 17 22.82 5.51 -5.71
C ARG A 17 23.10 4.02 -5.92
N ASN A 18 22.08 3.27 -6.26
CA ASN A 18 22.18 1.86 -6.60
C ASN A 18 21.62 1.62 -8.01
N ARG A 19 22.51 1.39 -8.98
CA ARG A 19 22.16 1.22 -10.40
C ARG A 19 21.11 0.12 -10.61
N LEU A 20 21.23 -1.01 -9.90
CA LEU A 20 20.28 -2.11 -10.04
C LEU A 20 18.88 -1.74 -9.53
N LYS A 21 18.77 -0.99 -8.42
CA LYS A 21 17.48 -0.51 -7.92
C LYS A 21 16.84 0.49 -8.86
N ILE A 22 17.63 1.43 -9.38
CA ILE A 22 17.14 2.44 -10.35
C ILE A 22 16.67 1.75 -11.63
N ALA A 23 17.45 0.84 -12.20
CA ALA A 23 17.06 0.09 -13.40
C ALA A 23 15.84 -0.80 -13.17
N SER A 24 15.70 -1.39 -11.97
CA SER A 24 14.54 -2.23 -11.62
C SER A 24 13.23 -1.45 -11.59
N THR A 25 13.26 -0.14 -11.30
CA THR A 25 12.07 0.70 -11.31
C THR A 25 11.37 0.69 -12.68
N ILE A 26 12.14 0.74 -13.76
CA ILE A 26 11.60 0.67 -15.13
C ILE A 26 10.98 -0.69 -15.41
N THR A 27 11.69 -1.78 -15.03
CA THR A 27 11.19 -3.15 -15.23
C THR A 27 9.90 -3.36 -14.43
N ASN A 28 9.89 -2.96 -13.15
CA ASN A 28 8.73 -3.09 -12.28
C ASN A 28 7.53 -2.28 -12.79
N ALA A 29 7.75 -1.07 -13.32
CA ALA A 29 6.69 -0.26 -13.90
C ALA A 29 6.04 -0.95 -15.12
N ARG A 30 6.84 -1.59 -15.99
CA ARG A 30 6.31 -2.37 -17.14
C ARG A 30 5.48 -3.57 -16.67
N CYS A 31 5.98 -4.31 -15.67
CA CYS A 31 5.27 -5.44 -15.09
C CYS A 31 3.96 -4.98 -14.41
N PHE A 32 3.99 -3.83 -13.73
CA PHE A 32 2.81 -3.22 -13.09
C PHE A 32 1.71 -2.90 -14.12
N ILE A 33 2.08 -2.27 -15.25
CA ILE A 33 1.14 -1.96 -16.33
C ILE A 33 0.56 -3.25 -16.94
N ALA A 34 1.37 -4.31 -17.07
CA ALA A 34 0.90 -5.60 -17.57
C ALA A 34 -0.13 -6.22 -16.62
N ILE A 35 0.11 -6.18 -15.30
CA ILE A 35 -0.85 -6.63 -14.29
C ILE A 35 -2.14 -5.81 -14.35
N GLN A 36 -2.06 -4.49 -14.49
CA GLN A 36 -3.26 -3.66 -14.61
C GLN A 36 -4.11 -4.03 -15.83
N LYS A 37 -3.48 -4.38 -16.95
CA LYS A 37 -4.19 -4.83 -18.15
C LYS A 37 -4.86 -6.19 -17.97
N GLU A 38 -4.22 -7.10 -17.24
CA GLU A 38 -4.70 -8.48 -17.02
C GLU A 38 -5.82 -8.54 -15.98
N PHE A 39 -5.68 -7.82 -14.85
CA PHE A 39 -6.58 -7.88 -13.70
C PHE A 39 -7.53 -6.67 -13.58
N GLY A 40 -7.46 -5.71 -14.53
CA GLY A 40 -8.18 -4.44 -14.48
C GLY A 40 -7.57 -3.42 -13.52
N SER A 41 -6.93 -3.87 -12.43
CA SER A 41 -6.21 -3.01 -11.48
C SER A 41 -5.16 -3.82 -10.71
N PHE A 42 -4.17 -3.12 -10.16
CA PHE A 42 -3.21 -3.74 -9.23
C PHE A 42 -3.88 -4.12 -7.90
N TYR A 43 -4.95 -3.42 -7.52
CA TYR A 43 -5.78 -3.73 -6.37
C TYR A 43 -6.43 -5.12 -6.50
N ASN A 44 -7.12 -5.37 -7.61
CA ASN A 44 -7.73 -6.68 -7.88
C ASN A 44 -6.70 -7.81 -7.92
N TYR A 45 -5.55 -7.56 -8.55
CA TYR A 45 -4.43 -8.50 -8.56
C TYR A 45 -3.97 -8.82 -7.13
N THR A 46 -3.80 -7.82 -6.28
CA THR A 46 -3.40 -8.05 -4.89
C THR A 46 -4.46 -8.85 -4.14
N LEU A 47 -5.74 -8.49 -4.27
CA LEU A 47 -6.84 -9.23 -3.62
C LEU A 47 -6.95 -10.69 -4.05
N SER A 48 -6.48 -11.05 -5.25
CA SER A 48 -6.53 -12.45 -5.72
C SER A 48 -5.71 -13.42 -4.85
N PHE A 49 -4.79 -12.91 -4.02
CA PHE A 49 -4.02 -13.71 -3.06
C PHE A 49 -4.67 -13.84 -1.69
N PHE A 50 -5.79 -13.13 -1.46
CA PHE A 50 -6.45 -13.10 -0.16
C PHE A 50 -7.67 -14.02 -0.11
N PRO A 51 -7.97 -14.64 1.04
CA PRO A 51 -9.21 -15.38 1.25
C PRO A 51 -10.43 -14.51 0.93
N GLU A 52 -11.40 -15.08 0.24
CA GLU A 52 -12.64 -14.38 -0.18
C GLU A 52 -12.39 -13.07 -0.93
N GLN A 53 -11.17 -12.81 -1.42
CA GLN A 53 -10.76 -11.55 -2.05
C GLN A 53 -11.05 -10.31 -1.19
N LYS A 54 -10.83 -10.43 0.12
CA LYS A 54 -11.06 -9.36 1.10
C LYS A 54 -9.80 -9.06 1.91
N PRO A 55 -9.61 -7.80 2.34
CA PRO A 55 -8.57 -7.45 3.29
C PRO A 55 -8.68 -8.21 4.61
N ILE A 56 -7.53 -8.52 5.21
CA ILE A 56 -7.44 -9.21 6.49
C ILE A 56 -7.32 -8.19 7.62
N VAL A 57 -8.08 -8.41 8.69
CA VAL A 57 -7.96 -7.64 9.93
C VAL A 57 -7.53 -8.56 11.04
N ASN A 58 -6.33 -8.35 11.56
CA ASN A 58 -5.78 -9.07 12.68
C ASN A 58 -6.03 -8.33 14.00
N ASN A 59 -6.03 -9.08 15.11
CA ASN A 59 -6.28 -8.56 16.46
C ASN A 59 -5.08 -8.85 17.37
N PHE A 60 -3.88 -8.44 16.95
CA PHE A 60 -2.66 -8.64 17.73
C PHE A 60 -2.66 -7.81 19.01
N LYS A 61 -2.21 -8.39 20.10
CA LYS A 61 -2.09 -7.72 21.41
C LYS A 61 -0.68 -7.16 21.64
N SER A 62 0.32 -7.72 20.95
CA SER A 62 1.71 -7.30 21.07
C SER A 62 2.43 -7.33 19.72
N LEU A 63 3.50 -6.53 19.59
CA LEU A 63 4.35 -6.50 18.39
C LEU A 63 5.02 -7.85 18.09
N LYS A 64 5.19 -8.70 19.10
CA LYS A 64 5.81 -10.03 18.95
C LYS A 64 4.92 -11.02 18.20
N GLU A 65 3.63 -10.77 18.14
CA GLU A 65 2.65 -11.61 17.45
C GLU A 65 2.59 -11.33 15.96
N ILE A 66 3.09 -10.15 15.54
CA ILE A 66 3.06 -9.75 14.12
C ILE A 66 4.12 -10.58 13.37
N PRO A 67 3.73 -11.36 12.35
CA PRO A 67 4.67 -12.17 11.59
C PRO A 67 5.53 -11.30 10.66
N VAL A 68 6.67 -11.83 10.24
CA VAL A 68 7.55 -11.16 9.25
C VAL A 68 7.01 -11.32 7.82
N THR A 69 6.33 -12.42 7.55
CA THR A 69 5.66 -12.73 6.28
C THR A 69 4.40 -13.54 6.54
N THR A 70 3.50 -13.61 5.56
CA THR A 70 2.29 -14.45 5.59
C THR A 70 2.19 -15.30 4.33
N PRO A 71 1.34 -16.35 4.31
CA PRO A 71 1.12 -17.15 3.10
C PRO A 71 0.72 -16.29 1.89
N GLU A 72 -0.08 -15.24 2.08
CA GLU A 72 -0.51 -14.31 1.03
C GLU A 72 0.67 -13.51 0.48
N SER A 73 1.53 -13.00 1.38
CA SER A 73 2.73 -12.25 0.97
C SER A 73 3.75 -13.13 0.26
N ASP A 74 3.87 -14.38 0.67
CA ASP A 74 4.75 -15.38 0.04
C ASP A 74 4.24 -15.73 -1.36
N ALA A 75 2.95 -15.99 -1.51
CA ALA A 75 2.31 -16.30 -2.77
C ALA A 75 2.44 -15.12 -3.75
N MET A 76 2.11 -13.91 -3.32
CA MET A 76 2.24 -12.69 -4.13
C MET A 76 3.69 -12.44 -4.55
N SER A 77 4.65 -12.55 -3.61
CA SER A 77 6.08 -12.39 -3.92
C SER A 77 6.56 -13.40 -4.98
N LYS A 78 6.12 -14.65 -4.87
CA LYS A 78 6.47 -15.71 -5.82
C LYS A 78 5.91 -15.43 -7.22
N ASP A 79 4.65 -14.99 -7.32
CA ASP A 79 4.04 -14.63 -8.59
C ASP A 79 4.67 -13.38 -9.21
N MET A 80 4.89 -12.33 -8.42
CA MET A 80 5.55 -11.11 -8.89
C MET A 80 6.95 -11.37 -9.43
N LYS A 81 7.72 -12.26 -8.76
CA LYS A 81 9.04 -12.67 -9.27
C LYS A 81 8.93 -13.39 -10.61
N LYS A 82 7.94 -14.29 -10.79
CA LYS A 82 7.68 -14.96 -12.08
C LYS A 82 7.34 -13.96 -13.19
N ARG A 83 6.62 -12.89 -12.86
CA ARG A 83 6.27 -11.79 -13.78
C ARG A 83 7.43 -10.85 -14.09
N GLY A 84 8.59 -11.02 -13.43
CA GLY A 84 9.80 -10.25 -13.69
C GLY A 84 10.05 -9.08 -12.75
N PHE A 85 9.26 -8.89 -11.70
CA PHE A 85 9.55 -7.89 -10.69
C PHE A 85 10.88 -8.16 -9.99
N LYS A 86 11.59 -7.09 -9.71
CA LYS A 86 12.88 -7.09 -9.01
C LYS A 86 12.75 -6.43 -7.65
N PHE A 87 13.55 -6.88 -6.69
CA PHE A 87 13.54 -6.36 -5.30
C PHE A 87 12.19 -6.44 -4.59
N PHE A 88 11.39 -7.45 -4.90
CA PHE A 88 10.07 -7.64 -4.30
C PHE A 88 10.01 -9.00 -3.59
N GLY A 89 10.56 -9.07 -2.37
CA GLY A 89 10.53 -10.25 -1.49
C GLY A 89 9.27 -10.30 -0.63
N SER A 90 9.00 -11.43 0.03
CA SER A 90 7.81 -11.65 0.88
C SER A 90 7.65 -10.58 1.97
N THR A 91 8.73 -10.21 2.66
CA THR A 91 8.71 -9.15 3.66
C THR A 91 8.30 -7.79 3.07
N ILE A 92 8.78 -7.48 1.86
CA ILE A 92 8.40 -6.23 1.16
C ILE A 92 6.93 -6.29 0.71
N CYS A 93 6.47 -7.46 0.22
CA CYS A 93 5.05 -7.68 -0.09
C CYS A 93 4.18 -7.46 1.14
N TYR A 94 4.57 -8.04 2.28
CA TYR A 94 3.81 -7.91 3.51
C TYR A 94 3.76 -6.46 4.01
N ALA A 95 4.90 -5.77 4.03
CA ALA A 95 4.95 -4.35 4.36
C ALA A 95 4.09 -3.49 3.41
N HIS A 96 4.07 -3.83 2.11
CA HIS A 96 3.18 -3.18 1.15
C HIS A 96 1.70 -3.43 1.48
N MET A 97 1.32 -4.68 1.80
CA MET A 97 -0.04 -5.04 2.19
C MET A 97 -0.51 -4.29 3.45
N GLN A 98 0.37 -4.14 4.44
CA GLN A 98 0.10 -3.35 5.64
C GLN A 98 -0.06 -1.85 5.31
N ALA A 99 0.85 -1.28 4.54
CA ALA A 99 0.84 0.14 4.19
C ALA A 99 -0.37 0.56 3.34
N THR A 100 -0.90 -0.35 2.53
CA THR A 100 -2.03 -0.11 1.61
C THR A 100 -3.38 -0.58 2.15
N GLY A 101 -3.41 -1.13 3.39
CA GLY A 101 -4.64 -1.52 4.07
C GLY A 101 -5.22 -2.87 3.62
N PHE A 102 -4.48 -3.69 2.88
CA PHE A 102 -4.88 -5.08 2.60
C PHE A 102 -4.76 -5.96 3.84
N VAL A 103 -3.86 -5.61 4.75
CA VAL A 103 -3.71 -6.25 6.05
C VAL A 103 -3.68 -5.17 7.13
N ASN A 104 -4.53 -5.30 8.13
CA ASN A 104 -4.52 -4.44 9.30
C ASN A 104 -3.93 -5.20 10.49
N ASP A 105 -2.70 -4.86 10.85
CA ASP A 105 -1.94 -5.44 11.96
C ASP A 105 -1.78 -4.49 13.15
N HIS A 106 -2.59 -3.43 13.19
CA HIS A 106 -2.55 -2.53 14.33
C HIS A 106 -2.96 -3.26 15.60
N LEU A 107 -2.19 -3.01 16.67
CA LEU A 107 -2.47 -3.63 17.98
C LEU A 107 -3.84 -3.23 18.51
N VAL A 108 -4.51 -4.17 19.17
CA VAL A 108 -5.76 -3.91 19.87
C VAL A 108 -5.54 -2.83 20.93
N GLY A 109 -6.30 -1.75 20.85
CA GLY A 109 -6.17 -0.61 21.78
C GLY A 109 -5.45 0.61 21.24
N VAL A 110 -4.77 0.50 20.10
CA VAL A 110 -4.21 1.67 19.40
C VAL A 110 -5.34 2.40 18.67
N PHE A 111 -5.38 3.73 18.82
CA PHE A 111 -6.43 4.57 18.25
C PHE A 111 -6.63 4.40 16.73
N VAL A 112 -5.53 4.20 15.99
CA VAL A 112 -5.56 4.01 14.53
C VAL A 112 -6.24 2.69 14.15
N GLY A 113 -6.04 1.61 14.91
CA GLY A 113 -6.66 0.31 14.64
C GLY A 113 -8.19 0.36 14.65
N LYS A 114 -8.78 1.08 15.59
CA LYS A 114 -10.25 1.26 15.69
C LYS A 114 -10.82 2.05 14.50
N ARG A 115 -10.10 3.04 14.00
CA ARG A 115 -10.52 3.86 12.84
C ARG A 115 -10.43 3.09 11.53
N LEU A 116 -9.38 2.28 11.35
CA LEU A 116 -9.21 1.47 10.16
C LEU A 116 -10.28 0.37 10.06
N LEU A 117 -10.64 -0.24 11.20
CA LEU A 117 -11.75 -1.21 11.30
C LEU A 117 -13.09 -0.60 10.81
N LEU A 118 -13.36 0.66 11.11
CA LEU A 118 -14.54 1.37 10.62
C LEU A 118 -14.51 1.57 9.10
N ILE A 119 -13.34 1.85 8.53
CA ILE A 119 -13.18 2.07 7.09
C ILE A 119 -13.28 0.74 6.31
N VAL A 120 -12.66 -0.32 6.81
CA VAL A 120 -12.68 -1.65 6.19
C VAL A 120 -14.05 -2.33 6.37
N GLY A 121 -14.68 -2.18 7.53
CA GLY A 121 -16.01 -2.77 7.84
C GLY A 121 -17.16 -2.14 7.05
N LEU A 122 -17.00 -0.93 6.52
CA LEU A 122 -18.00 -0.25 5.71
C LEU A 122 -17.95 -0.60 4.22
N GLY A 123 -17.04 -1.50 3.80
CA GLY A 123 -16.90 -1.89 2.39
C GLY A 123 -16.49 -0.74 1.45
N VAL A 124 -16.02 0.37 2.03
CA VAL A 124 -15.69 1.59 1.28
C VAL A 124 -14.19 1.62 1.02
N PHE A 125 -13.71 0.76 0.13
CA PHE A 125 -12.49 1.04 -0.60
C PHE A 125 -12.82 1.79 -1.90
N GLU A 126 -13.62 2.83 -1.81
CA GLU A 126 -13.60 3.90 -2.80
C GLU A 126 -12.41 4.80 -2.47
N MET A 127 -11.58 5.03 -3.48
CA MET A 127 -10.41 5.90 -3.43
C MET A 127 -10.68 7.11 -2.53
N ILE A 128 -10.10 7.10 -1.33
CA ILE A 128 -10.10 8.28 -0.46
C ILE A 128 -9.13 9.26 -1.10
N THR A 129 -9.64 10.17 -1.89
CA THR A 129 -8.93 11.39 -2.23
C THR A 129 -8.92 12.26 -0.98
N THR A 130 -7.91 12.07 -0.14
CA THR A 130 -7.68 12.92 1.02
C THR A 130 -7.20 14.29 0.54
N SER A 131 -8.08 15.27 0.48
CA SER A 131 -7.63 16.66 0.43
C SER A 131 -7.40 17.13 1.86
N VAL A 132 -6.13 17.27 2.23
CA VAL A 132 -5.74 17.91 3.49
C VAL A 132 -5.90 19.42 3.29
N LYS A 133 -6.96 20.00 3.85
CA LYS A 133 -7.08 21.45 3.95
C LYS A 133 -6.53 21.92 5.28
N ARG A 134 -5.72 22.98 5.26
CA ARG A 134 -5.24 23.65 6.46
C ARG A 134 -6.46 24.22 7.20
N SER A 135 -6.59 23.94 8.48
CA SER A 135 -7.66 24.49 9.31
C SER A 135 -7.46 25.99 9.46
N SER A 136 -8.54 26.75 9.43
CA SER A 136 -8.56 28.16 9.82
C SER A 136 -8.55 28.36 11.35
N ASP A 137 -8.62 27.28 12.12
CA ASP A 137 -8.58 27.25 13.57
C ASP A 137 -7.13 27.15 14.05
N PRO A 138 -6.59 28.12 14.82
CA PRO A 138 -5.21 28.13 15.27
C PRO A 138 -4.85 26.96 16.19
N ASP A 139 -5.83 26.33 16.85
CA ASP A 139 -5.64 25.20 17.76
C ASP A 139 -5.73 23.83 17.05
N ARG A 140 -6.07 23.80 15.75
CA ARG A 140 -6.17 22.59 14.94
C ARG A 140 -5.35 22.71 13.67
N ASN A 141 -4.19 22.07 13.63
CA ASN A 141 -3.30 22.14 12.50
C ASN A 141 -3.84 21.54 11.18
N TYR A 142 -4.80 20.58 11.24
CA TYR A 142 -5.36 19.91 10.05
C TYR A 142 -6.80 19.44 10.29
N VAL A 143 -7.65 19.59 9.27
CA VAL A 143 -8.97 18.95 9.19
C VAL A 143 -8.93 17.86 8.13
N LEU A 144 -9.18 16.62 8.52
CA LEU A 144 -9.31 15.49 7.60
C LEU A 144 -10.75 15.46 7.07
N THR A 145 -10.95 15.84 5.81
CA THR A 145 -12.25 15.71 5.16
C THR A 145 -12.27 14.44 4.33
N VAL A 146 -13.07 13.46 4.75
CA VAL A 146 -13.32 12.23 3.99
C VAL A 146 -14.54 12.45 3.13
N LEU A 147 -14.35 12.53 1.80
CA LEU A 147 -15.44 12.59 0.84
C LEU A 147 -15.78 11.17 0.40
N THR A 148 -16.92 10.66 0.81
CA THR A 148 -17.50 9.44 0.26
C THR A 148 -18.48 9.80 -0.85
N ARG A 149 -18.52 9.03 -1.95
CA ARG A 149 -19.43 9.27 -3.10
C ARG A 149 -20.93 9.17 -2.76
N LYS A 150 -21.27 8.76 -1.55
CA LYS A 150 -22.64 8.85 -1.01
C LYS A 150 -22.66 9.90 0.10
N THR A 151 -22.85 11.14 -0.30
CA THR A 151 -23.36 12.32 0.45
C THR A 151 -23.64 12.13 1.96
N ARG A 152 -22.65 11.86 2.77
CA ARG A 152 -22.66 12.16 4.19
C ARG A 152 -21.31 12.73 4.59
N ILE A 153 -21.32 14.03 4.91
CA ILE A 153 -20.17 14.72 5.48
C ILE A 153 -20.11 14.33 6.95
N TYR A 154 -19.08 13.58 7.35
CA TYR A 154 -18.76 13.40 8.76
C TYR A 154 -17.70 14.43 9.14
N ARG A 155 -18.06 15.38 9.98
CA ARG A 155 -17.10 16.23 10.70
C ARG A 155 -16.60 15.44 11.91
N LEU A 156 -15.31 15.21 11.99
CA LEU A 156 -14.63 14.67 13.16
C LEU A 156 -13.77 15.77 13.77
#